data_495919756846043f1ad543b7dcc7be63
#
_entry.id   495919756846043f1ad543b7dcc7be63
#
_cell.length_a   1.000
_cell.length_b   1.000
_cell.length_c   1.000
_cell.angle_alpha   90.00
_cell.angle_beta   90.00
_cell.angle_gamma   90.00
#
_symmetry.space_group_name_H-M   'P 1'
#
loop_
_entity.id
_entity.type
_entity.pdbx_description
1 polymer ?
#
loop_
_entity_poly.entity_id
_entity_poly.type
_entity_poly.pdbx_seq_one_letter_code
_entity_poly.pdbx_strand_id
1 'polypeptide(L)'
;MGYTLKIFTAEDVPESERELAVQRFRGALEDALGDAALVLPVYRAWRKLSQAYTDHPRPWPITPAEQLLADQWEVAELAATQAAFGVNRYLGDADFELGA
;
A
#
# COMPACT_ATOMS: atom_id res chain seq x y z
N MET A 1 -1.90 14.85 -9.73
CA MET A 1 -0.67 14.80 -8.96
C MET A 1 -0.44 13.41 -8.40
N GLY A 2 0.78 12.95 -8.49
CA GLY A 2 1.13 11.62 -8.08
C GLY A 2 1.38 11.48 -6.59
N TYR A 3 1.73 10.30 -6.20
CA TYR A 3 2.17 9.94 -4.87
C TYR A 3 3.61 9.43 -4.96
N THR A 4 4.31 9.40 -3.83
CA THR A 4 5.62 8.80 -3.75
C THR A 4 5.51 7.41 -3.12
N LEU A 5 6.29 6.48 -3.64
CA LEU A 5 6.37 5.11 -3.14
C LEU A 5 7.82 4.76 -2.87
N LYS A 6 8.10 4.35 -1.64
CA LYS A 6 9.42 3.85 -1.25
C LYS A 6 9.28 2.41 -0.78
N ILE A 7 10.22 1.57 -1.20
CA ILE A 7 10.32 0.19 -0.76
C ILE A 7 11.62 0.03 0.02
N PHE A 8 11.48 -0.51 1.23
CA PHE A 8 12.61 -0.75 2.14
C PHE A 8 12.97 -2.23 2.07
N THR A 9 14.20 -2.51 1.67
CA THR A 9 14.70 -3.86 1.49
C THR A 9 15.99 -4.06 2.28
N ALA A 10 16.45 -5.30 2.39
CA ALA A 10 17.78 -5.59 2.89
C ALA A 10 18.84 -4.96 1.98
N GLU A 11 20.02 -4.64 2.54
CA GLU A 11 21.08 -3.93 1.82
C GLU A 11 21.64 -4.71 0.63
N ASP A 12 21.57 -6.03 0.68
CA ASP A 12 22.08 -6.91 -0.36
C ASP A 12 21.15 -7.05 -1.58
N VAL A 13 19.99 -6.42 -1.55
CA VAL A 13 19.06 -6.46 -2.67
C VAL A 13 19.56 -5.53 -3.78
N PRO A 14 19.75 -6.04 -5.02
CA PRO A 14 20.18 -5.20 -6.14
C PRO A 14 19.18 -4.06 -6.41
N GLU A 15 19.70 -2.88 -6.77
CA GLU A 15 18.87 -1.71 -7.04
C GLU A 15 17.87 -1.96 -8.17
N SER A 16 18.29 -2.70 -9.22
CA SER A 16 17.41 -3.05 -10.33
C SER A 16 16.19 -3.86 -9.88
N GLU A 17 16.37 -4.75 -8.90
CA GLU A 17 15.28 -5.53 -8.34
C GLU A 17 14.32 -4.66 -7.51
N ARG A 18 14.87 -3.69 -6.78
CA ARG A 18 14.05 -2.74 -6.03
C ARG A 18 13.22 -1.86 -6.95
N GLU A 19 13.83 -1.36 -8.03
CA GLU A 19 13.12 -0.55 -9.02
C GLU A 19 12.00 -1.33 -9.69
N LEU A 20 12.27 -2.59 -10.04
CA LEU A 20 11.25 -3.45 -10.62
C LEU A 20 10.11 -3.72 -9.64
N ALA A 21 10.42 -3.92 -8.37
CA ALA A 21 9.41 -4.09 -7.34
C ALA A 21 8.54 -2.85 -7.18
N VAL A 22 9.13 -1.66 -7.20
CA VAL A 22 8.39 -0.39 -7.16
C VAL A 22 7.42 -0.30 -8.33
N GLN A 23 7.88 -0.61 -9.53
CA GLN A 23 7.03 -0.56 -10.74
C GLN A 23 5.88 -1.56 -10.66
N ARG A 24 6.14 -2.78 -10.21
CA ARG A 24 5.12 -3.83 -10.08
C ARG A 24 4.11 -3.48 -8.99
N PHE A 25 4.59 -3.00 -7.86
CA PHE A 25 3.72 -2.58 -6.75
C PHE A 25 2.79 -1.46 -7.20
N ARG A 26 3.36 -0.42 -7.80
CA ARG A 26 2.61 0.73 -8.29
C ARG A 26 1.57 0.32 -9.33
N GLY A 27 1.97 -0.48 -10.32
CA GLY A 27 1.07 -0.94 -11.38
C GLY A 27 -0.11 -1.74 -10.83
N ALA A 28 0.15 -2.71 -9.96
CA ALA A 28 -0.90 -3.53 -9.38
C ALA A 28 -1.83 -2.72 -8.46
N LEU A 29 -1.26 -1.78 -7.70
CA LEU A 29 -2.04 -0.91 -6.82
C LEU A 29 -3.00 -0.02 -7.62
N GLU A 30 -2.50 0.62 -8.66
CA GLU A 30 -3.29 1.49 -9.53
C GLU A 30 -4.35 0.71 -10.30
N ASP A 31 -4.03 -0.49 -10.78
CA ASP A 31 -5.00 -1.35 -11.45
C ASP A 31 -6.12 -1.78 -10.51
N ALA A 32 -5.79 -2.14 -9.28
CA ALA A 32 -6.78 -2.58 -8.30
C ALA A 32 -7.72 -1.44 -7.88
N LEU A 33 -7.21 -0.21 -7.82
CA LEU A 33 -8.00 0.98 -7.44
C LEU A 33 -8.65 1.64 -8.65
N GLY A 34 -8.20 1.34 -9.86
CA GLY A 34 -8.77 1.86 -11.09
C GLY A 34 -8.19 3.18 -11.59
N ASP A 35 -7.50 3.93 -10.74
CA ASP A 35 -6.91 5.23 -11.11
C ASP A 35 -5.78 5.56 -10.13
N ALA A 36 -4.67 6.06 -10.64
CA ALA A 36 -3.55 6.54 -9.84
C ALA A 36 -3.96 7.65 -8.85
N ALA A 37 -4.91 8.49 -9.25
CA ALA A 37 -5.40 9.59 -8.41
C ALA A 37 -6.14 9.09 -7.16
N LEU A 38 -6.60 7.85 -7.13
CA LEU A 38 -7.32 7.28 -5.98
C LEU A 38 -6.37 6.70 -4.93
N VAL A 39 -5.09 6.51 -5.24
CA VAL A 39 -4.16 5.82 -4.34
C VAL A 39 -4.03 6.55 -2.99
N LEU A 40 -3.68 7.83 -3.00
CA LEU A 40 -3.51 8.58 -1.76
C LEU A 40 -4.80 8.73 -0.95
N PRO A 41 -5.94 9.11 -1.54
CA PRO A 41 -7.18 9.22 -0.77
C PRO A 41 -7.59 7.92 -0.10
N VAL A 42 -7.46 6.79 -0.80
CA VAL A 42 -7.80 5.47 -0.27
C VAL A 42 -6.82 5.07 0.84
N TYR A 43 -5.53 5.28 0.61
CA TYR A 43 -4.50 4.98 1.61
C TYR A 43 -4.72 5.79 2.90
N ARG A 44 -5.03 7.08 2.77
CA ARG A 44 -5.27 7.96 3.92
C ARG A 44 -6.50 7.52 4.72
N ALA A 45 -7.55 7.10 4.06
CA ALA A 45 -8.74 6.58 4.72
C ALA A 45 -8.42 5.32 5.53
N TRP A 46 -7.67 4.38 4.95
CA TRP A 46 -7.23 3.18 5.64
C TRP A 46 -6.33 3.51 6.84
N ARG A 47 -5.38 4.42 6.65
CA ARG A 47 -4.45 4.81 7.71
C ARG A 47 -5.15 5.48 8.87
N LYS A 48 -6.12 6.34 8.59
CA LYS A 48 -6.95 6.99 9.62
C LYS A 48 -7.68 5.96 10.46
N LEU A 49 -8.27 4.96 9.82
CA LEU A 49 -8.96 3.88 10.50
C LEU A 49 -8.00 3.03 11.35
N SER A 50 -6.85 2.65 10.80
CA SER A 50 -5.83 1.88 11.53
C SER A 50 -5.34 2.63 12.76
N GLN A 51 -5.12 3.93 12.64
CA GLN A 51 -4.67 4.76 13.75
C GLN A 51 -5.76 4.87 14.83
N ALA A 52 -7.01 4.99 14.42
CA ALA A 52 -8.13 5.02 15.37
C ALA A 52 -8.21 3.73 16.19
N TYR A 53 -8.00 2.59 15.57
CA TYR A 53 -7.96 1.30 16.31
C TYR A 53 -6.77 1.21 17.26
N THR A 54 -5.64 1.84 16.94
CA THR A 54 -4.47 1.85 17.81
C THR A 54 -4.68 2.76 19.02
N ASP A 55 -5.26 3.94 18.80
CA ASP A 55 -5.42 4.95 19.84
C ASP A 55 -6.61 4.67 20.78
N HIS A 56 -7.60 3.89 20.32
CA HIS A 56 -8.83 3.63 21.05
C HIS A 56 -9.13 2.13 21.11
N PRO A 57 -9.43 1.60 22.29
CA PRO A 57 -9.72 0.17 22.44
C PRO A 57 -11.05 -0.25 21.83
N ARG A 58 -11.90 0.69 21.45
CA ARG A 58 -13.17 0.44 20.79
C ARG A 58 -13.15 0.98 19.38
N PRO A 59 -13.92 0.38 18.46
CA PRO A 59 -14.02 0.91 17.11
C PRO A 59 -14.43 2.37 17.13
N TRP A 60 -13.65 3.18 16.45
CA TRP A 60 -13.95 4.58 16.27
C TRP A 60 -15.14 4.73 15.33
N PRO A 61 -16.08 5.64 15.58
CA PRO A 61 -17.16 5.85 14.63
C PRO A 61 -16.61 6.30 13.29
N ILE A 62 -16.82 5.50 12.26
CA ILE A 62 -16.43 5.80 10.88
C ILE A 62 -17.66 5.74 9.99
N THR A 63 -17.61 6.49 8.92
CA THR A 63 -18.70 6.46 7.95
C THR A 63 -18.62 5.20 7.10
N PRO A 64 -19.74 4.71 6.54
CA PRO A 64 -19.70 3.60 5.59
C PRO A 64 -18.80 3.87 4.40
N ALA A 65 -18.71 5.12 3.94
CA ALA A 65 -17.82 5.51 2.86
C ALA A 65 -16.33 5.31 3.22
N GLU A 66 -15.94 5.72 4.43
CA GLU A 66 -14.58 5.51 4.91
C GLU A 66 -14.24 4.03 5.06
N GLN A 67 -15.17 3.23 5.57
CA GLN A 67 -14.99 1.78 5.68
C GLN A 67 -14.81 1.14 4.30
N LEU A 68 -15.58 1.56 3.32
CA LEU A 68 -15.46 1.04 1.96
C LEU A 68 -14.09 1.34 1.36
N LEU A 69 -13.59 2.56 1.56
CA LEU A 69 -12.26 2.95 1.09
C LEU A 69 -11.15 2.14 1.79
N ALA A 70 -11.28 1.91 3.09
CA ALA A 70 -10.33 1.11 3.84
C ALA A 70 -10.30 -0.34 3.35
N ASP A 71 -11.47 -0.92 3.05
CA ASP A 71 -11.58 -2.28 2.51
C ASP A 71 -10.96 -2.36 1.11
N GLN A 72 -11.18 -1.35 0.28
CA GLN A 72 -10.56 -1.27 -1.05
C GLN A 72 -9.04 -1.22 -0.95
N TRP A 73 -8.52 -0.48 0.01
CA TRP A 73 -7.07 -0.41 0.23
C TRP A 73 -6.49 -1.78 0.60
N GLU A 74 -7.12 -2.51 1.49
CA GLU A 74 -6.62 -3.81 1.91
C GLU A 74 -6.52 -4.80 0.74
N VAL A 75 -7.51 -4.82 -0.13
CA VAL A 75 -7.50 -5.66 -1.33
C VAL A 75 -6.40 -5.22 -2.29
N ALA A 76 -6.29 -3.92 -2.53
CA ALA A 76 -5.29 -3.36 -3.44
C ALA A 76 -3.86 -3.59 -2.93
N GLU A 77 -3.63 -3.39 -1.64
CA GLU A 77 -2.34 -3.62 -1.00
C GLU A 77 -1.92 -5.09 -1.12
N LEU A 78 -2.83 -6.02 -0.88
CA LEU A 78 -2.55 -7.44 -1.01
C LEU A 78 -2.12 -7.78 -2.43
N ALA A 79 -2.86 -7.30 -3.43
CA ALA A 79 -2.53 -7.52 -4.83
C ALA A 79 -1.17 -6.92 -5.20
N ALA A 80 -0.90 -5.71 -4.73
CA ALA A 80 0.37 -5.02 -4.99
C ALA A 80 1.55 -5.74 -4.33
N THR A 81 1.38 -6.19 -3.09
CA THR A 81 2.41 -6.93 -2.35
C THR A 81 2.73 -8.25 -3.06
N GLN A 82 1.72 -8.98 -3.48
CA GLN A 82 1.92 -10.23 -4.21
C GLN A 82 2.62 -9.99 -5.55
N ALA A 83 2.25 -8.95 -6.27
CA ALA A 83 2.87 -8.63 -7.56
C ALA A 83 4.35 -8.24 -7.42
N ALA A 84 4.69 -7.52 -6.36
CA ALA A 84 6.05 -7.01 -6.15
C ALA A 84 6.96 -8.01 -5.44
N PHE A 85 6.46 -8.70 -4.41
CA PHE A 85 7.28 -9.47 -3.48
C PHE A 85 7.04 -10.97 -3.54
N GLY A 86 5.87 -11.40 -3.96
CA GLY A 86 5.44 -12.80 -3.87
C GLY A 86 6.26 -13.77 -4.71
N VAL A 87 6.96 -13.28 -5.73
CA VAL A 87 7.77 -14.11 -6.64
C VAL A 87 9.27 -13.82 -6.53
N ASN A 88 9.66 -12.84 -5.73
CA ASN A 88 11.06 -12.44 -5.60
C ASN A 88 11.60 -12.78 -4.21
N ARG A 89 12.50 -13.77 -4.17
CA ARG A 89 13.09 -14.24 -2.90
C ARG A 89 13.86 -13.16 -2.14
N TYR A 90 14.39 -12.16 -2.84
CA TYR A 90 15.17 -11.09 -2.21
C TYR A 90 14.27 -10.07 -1.50
N LEU A 91 12.99 -10.06 -1.81
CA LEU A 91 12.05 -9.05 -1.35
C LEU A 91 10.98 -9.62 -0.41
N GLY A 92 11.16 -10.86 0.07
CA GLY A 92 10.18 -11.52 0.93
C GLY A 92 9.85 -10.76 2.22
N ASP A 93 10.83 -10.02 2.77
CA ASP A 93 10.67 -9.24 3.99
C ASP A 93 10.65 -7.74 3.74
N ALA A 94 10.44 -7.32 2.49
CA ALA A 94 10.41 -5.90 2.15
C ALA A 94 9.17 -5.22 2.71
N ASP A 95 9.33 -3.95 3.02
CA ASP A 95 8.24 -3.08 3.47
C ASP A 95 8.11 -1.90 2.52
N PHE A 96 7.02 -1.16 2.62
CA PHE A 96 6.80 -0.02 1.75
C PHE A 96 6.20 1.16 2.51
N GLU A 97 6.38 2.36 1.94
CA GLU A 97 5.83 3.59 2.47
C GLU A 97 5.28 4.45 1.32
N LEU A 98 4.09 5.00 1.54
CA LEU A 98 3.45 5.93 0.61
C LEU A 98 3.44 7.33 1.20
N GLY A 99 3.70 8.33 0.35
CA GLY A 99 3.69 9.72 0.74
C GLY A 99 3.12 10.61 -0.37
N ALA A 100 2.86 11.83 0.00
CA ALA A 100 2.43 12.86 -0.94
C ALA A 100 3.60 13.39 -1.79
#